data_ca7a0dc218a2b54a6140a36d61499221
#
_entry.id   ca7a0dc218a2b54a6140a36d61499221
#
_cell.length_a   1.000
_cell.length_b   1.000
_cell.length_c   1.000
_cell.angle_alpha   90.00
_cell.angle_beta   90.00
_cell.angle_gamma   90.00
#
_symmetry.space_group_name_H-M   'P 1'
#
loop_
_entity.id
_entity.type
_entity.pdbx_description
1 polymer ?
#
loop_
_entity_poly.entity_id
_entity_poly.type
_entity_poly.pdbx_seq_one_letter_code
_entity_poly.pdbx_strand_id
1 'polypeptide(L)'
;NEKKKEKIKWFFEDGLKSYLEEASDGIELVLEESILSSKDSKTQEVEFVINWTGRPPKNKLDETYVNLIPTAQGGSHLNGFKSGLLEALKEFCEYRSLLPKGLKLNAEDVINNAVFVVSSKMQNPQFAGQTKERLDSKDHMSFVSSSTKDVLSIWFNKHTEEGEKIAELAIISAQARAKASSVVERKKTFKGPALPGKLSDCNSEDLNKTELFLVEGDSAGGSAKQARERSFQAIMPLRGKILNTWDLESDEIIKSQEIKNLSTAIGVLPGNADISSLRYGKICILADADSDGLHI
;
A
#
# COMPACT_ATOMS: atom_id res chain seq x y z
N ASN A 1 -36.52 30.21 26.84
CA ASN A 1 -35.15 29.64 26.79
C ASN A 1 -34.37 30.31 25.67
N GLU A 2 -33.77 31.47 25.96
CA GLU A 2 -32.81 32.11 25.05
C GLU A 2 -31.51 31.28 25.05
N LYS A 3 -31.27 30.52 23.97
CA LYS A 3 -29.97 29.92 23.72
C LYS A 3 -28.97 31.07 23.47
N LYS A 4 -28.02 31.29 24.39
CA LYS A 4 -26.85 32.13 24.15
C LYS A 4 -26.23 31.70 22.82
N LYS A 5 -26.23 32.57 21.83
CA LYS A 5 -25.46 32.38 20.59
C LYS A 5 -24.01 32.62 20.94
N GLU A 6 -23.22 31.58 21.08
CA GLU A 6 -21.77 31.68 21.14
C GLU A 6 -21.27 32.12 19.76
N LYS A 7 -20.55 33.23 19.73
CA LYS A 7 -19.81 33.66 18.53
C LYS A 7 -18.42 33.07 18.60
N ILE A 8 -18.13 32.13 17.74
CA ILE A 8 -16.78 31.59 17.54
C ILE A 8 -16.12 32.44 16.45
N LYS A 9 -14.92 32.98 16.74
CA LYS A 9 -14.11 33.73 15.81
C LYS A 9 -12.89 32.90 15.46
N TRP A 10 -12.74 32.56 14.18
CA TRP A 10 -11.54 31.92 13.62
C TRP A 10 -10.68 33.00 12.97
N PHE A 11 -9.41 33.07 13.35
CA PHE A 11 -8.46 34.04 12.81
C PHE A 11 -7.06 33.45 12.86
N PHE A 12 -6.43 33.35 11.69
CA PHE A 12 -5.07 32.86 11.52
C PHE A 12 -4.24 33.99 10.90
N GLU A 13 -3.30 34.55 11.66
CA GLU A 13 -2.54 35.75 11.28
C GLU A 13 -1.71 35.50 10.03
N ASP A 14 -1.02 34.34 9.94
CA ASP A 14 -0.20 33.92 8.81
C ASP A 14 -0.93 32.93 7.88
N GLY A 15 -2.25 32.97 7.83
CA GLY A 15 -3.07 32.15 6.94
C GLY A 15 -2.88 30.64 7.15
N LEU A 16 -2.56 29.91 6.07
CA LEU A 16 -2.42 28.46 6.12
C LEU A 16 -1.27 27.99 7.02
N LYS A 17 -0.22 28.80 7.24
CA LYS A 17 0.89 28.45 8.13
C LYS A 17 0.42 28.33 9.57
N SER A 18 -0.22 29.37 10.10
CA SER A 18 -0.77 29.36 11.46
C SER A 18 -1.86 28.30 11.64
N TYR A 19 -2.65 28.05 10.59
CA TYR A 19 -3.64 26.99 10.60
C TYR A 19 -3.00 25.60 10.74
N LEU A 20 -1.96 25.29 9.93
CA LEU A 20 -1.27 24.01 10.01
C LEU A 20 -0.62 23.82 11.39
N GLU A 21 0.01 24.86 11.94
CA GLU A 21 0.68 24.84 13.25
C GLU A 21 -0.32 24.52 14.36
N GLU A 22 -1.47 25.20 14.39
CA GLU A 22 -2.53 24.94 15.37
C GLU A 22 -3.15 23.52 15.20
N ALA A 23 -3.43 23.11 13.95
CA ALA A 23 -3.99 21.79 13.67
C ALA A 23 -3.01 20.64 13.92
N SER A 24 -1.70 20.95 13.99
CA SER A 24 -0.61 20.01 14.28
C SER A 24 -0.18 20.06 15.75
N ASP A 25 -0.92 20.73 16.63
CA ASP A 25 -0.57 20.83 18.03
C ASP A 25 -0.42 19.43 18.67
N GLY A 26 0.69 19.24 19.39
CA GLY A 26 1.07 17.94 19.96
C GLY A 26 1.70 16.94 18.98
N ILE A 27 1.95 17.32 17.71
CA ILE A 27 2.68 16.53 16.72
C ILE A 27 4.10 17.08 16.58
N GLU A 28 5.12 16.23 16.75
CA GLU A 28 6.51 16.60 16.53
C GLU A 28 6.79 16.74 15.04
N LEU A 29 7.04 17.98 14.59
CA LEU A 29 7.36 18.31 13.21
C LEU A 29 8.87 18.26 12.97
N VAL A 30 9.27 17.86 11.76
CA VAL A 30 10.68 17.72 11.35
C VAL A 30 11.32 19.07 11.06
N LEU A 31 10.55 19.98 10.47
CA LEU A 31 11.01 21.34 10.18
C LEU A 31 10.53 22.28 11.30
N GLU A 32 11.42 23.16 11.74
CA GLU A 32 11.08 24.23 12.70
C GLU A 32 10.01 25.16 12.12
N GLU A 33 10.13 25.50 10.82
CA GLU A 33 9.14 26.27 10.10
C GLU A 33 8.56 25.48 8.93
N SER A 34 7.22 25.46 8.84
CA SER A 34 6.52 24.82 7.73
C SER A 34 6.75 25.58 6.43
N ILE A 35 6.90 24.86 5.31
CA ILE A 35 7.08 25.46 3.99
C ILE A 35 5.74 25.97 3.51
N LEU A 36 5.61 27.30 3.40
CA LEU A 36 4.45 27.98 2.82
C LEU A 36 4.81 28.51 1.43
N SER A 37 3.92 28.32 0.48
CA SER A 37 4.04 28.92 -0.85
C SER A 37 2.70 29.25 -1.45
N SER A 38 2.68 30.35 -2.18
CA SER A 38 1.56 30.77 -3.03
C SER A 38 2.08 31.09 -4.42
N LYS A 39 1.39 30.57 -5.44
CA LYS A 39 1.67 30.85 -6.86
C LYS A 39 0.36 31.14 -7.56
N ASP A 40 0.33 32.23 -8.29
CA ASP A 40 -0.83 32.68 -9.05
C ASP A 40 -0.54 32.81 -10.53
N SER A 41 -1.57 32.71 -11.32
CA SER A 41 -1.64 33.01 -12.74
C SER A 41 -2.92 33.81 -13.02
N LYS A 42 -3.16 34.22 -14.27
CA LYS A 42 -4.39 34.97 -14.62
C LYS A 42 -5.70 34.27 -14.27
N THR A 43 -5.71 32.95 -14.21
CA THR A 43 -6.95 32.14 -14.07
C THR A 43 -6.89 31.09 -12.96
N GLN A 44 -5.70 30.89 -12.38
CA GLN A 44 -5.47 29.81 -11.42
C GLN A 44 -4.52 30.28 -10.32
N GLU A 45 -4.76 29.82 -9.10
CA GLU A 45 -3.91 30.06 -7.95
C GLU A 45 -3.74 28.74 -7.17
N VAL A 46 -2.59 28.50 -6.64
CA VAL A 46 -2.34 27.43 -5.68
C VAL A 46 -1.55 27.99 -4.50
N GLU A 47 -2.04 27.72 -3.32
CA GLU A 47 -1.36 27.98 -2.06
C GLU A 47 -1.24 26.66 -1.32
N PHE A 48 -0.06 26.38 -0.77
CA PHE A 48 0.12 25.20 0.05
C PHE A 48 1.03 25.47 1.23
N VAL A 49 0.80 24.72 2.30
CA VAL A 49 1.71 24.62 3.44
C VAL A 49 2.00 23.15 3.69
N ILE A 50 3.26 22.81 3.98
CA ILE A 50 3.71 21.45 4.21
C ILE A 50 4.80 21.37 5.28
N ASN A 51 4.75 20.32 6.08
CA ASN A 51 5.80 19.88 6.99
C ASN A 51 5.80 18.35 7.05
N TRP A 52 6.76 17.76 7.73
CA TRP A 52 6.88 16.31 7.90
C TRP A 52 6.93 15.94 9.37
N THR A 53 6.59 14.70 9.65
CA THR A 53 6.69 14.07 10.96
C THR A 53 7.74 12.96 10.91
N GLY A 54 8.43 12.69 12.01
CA GLY A 54 9.44 11.63 12.09
C GLY A 54 8.85 10.22 11.90
N ARG A 55 7.53 10.06 12.10
CA ARG A 55 6.77 8.80 11.88
C ARG A 55 5.40 9.15 11.29
N PRO A 56 4.78 8.24 10.52
CA PRO A 56 3.44 8.48 10.01
C PRO A 56 2.47 8.85 11.14
N PRO A 57 1.81 10.01 11.06
CA PRO A 57 0.91 10.46 12.13
C PRO A 57 -0.34 9.58 12.20
N LYS A 58 -0.84 9.33 13.41
CA LYS A 58 -2.08 8.54 13.61
C LYS A 58 -3.29 9.26 13.00
N ASN A 59 -3.36 10.56 13.19
CA ASN A 59 -4.36 11.45 12.57
C ASN A 59 -3.61 12.24 11.50
N LYS A 60 -3.78 11.86 10.25
CA LYS A 60 -3.11 12.52 9.15
C LYS A 60 -3.81 13.82 8.83
N LEU A 61 -3.07 14.93 8.89
CA LEU A 61 -3.53 16.23 8.41
C LEU A 61 -3.10 16.36 6.95
N ASP A 62 -4.02 16.05 6.03
CA ASP A 62 -3.81 16.05 4.58
C ASP A 62 -5.03 16.67 3.87
N GLU A 63 -5.24 17.94 4.14
CA GLU A 63 -6.43 18.67 3.68
C GLU A 63 -6.23 19.30 2.31
N THR A 64 -7.26 19.24 1.49
CA THR A 64 -7.25 19.87 0.17
C THR A 64 -8.54 20.61 -0.12
N TYR A 65 -8.41 21.77 -0.76
CA TYR A 65 -9.51 22.68 -1.04
C TYR A 65 -9.46 23.20 -2.48
N VAL A 66 -10.64 23.39 -3.08
CA VAL A 66 -10.81 24.07 -4.37
C VAL A 66 -11.88 25.14 -4.23
N ASN A 67 -11.53 26.41 -4.46
CA ASN A 67 -12.42 27.56 -4.26
C ASN A 67 -13.10 27.52 -2.87
N LEU A 68 -12.33 27.24 -1.83
CA LEU A 68 -12.76 27.07 -0.43
C LEU A 68 -13.68 25.86 -0.16
N ILE A 69 -13.90 24.99 -1.14
CA ILE A 69 -14.68 23.76 -0.97
C ILE A 69 -13.72 22.64 -0.60
N PRO A 70 -13.93 21.92 0.52
CA PRO A 70 -13.07 20.79 0.90
C PRO A 70 -13.24 19.65 -0.11
N THR A 71 -12.11 19.09 -0.55
CA THR A 71 -12.05 18.00 -1.52
C THR A 71 -11.52 16.74 -0.85
N ALA A 72 -12.35 16.09 -0.03
CA ALA A 72 -11.95 14.95 0.79
C ALA A 72 -11.38 13.76 -0.01
N GLN A 73 -11.75 13.63 -1.29
CA GLN A 73 -11.21 12.62 -2.21
C GLN A 73 -10.07 13.17 -3.08
N GLY A 74 -9.57 14.38 -2.79
CA GLY A 74 -8.50 15.03 -3.53
C GLY A 74 -8.87 15.32 -4.99
N GLY A 75 -8.05 14.84 -5.91
CA GLY A 75 -8.25 15.01 -7.36
C GLY A 75 -7.01 15.56 -8.06
N SER A 76 -7.21 16.23 -9.20
CA SER A 76 -6.13 16.67 -10.07
C SER A 76 -5.15 17.64 -9.38
N HIS A 77 -5.60 18.55 -8.51
CA HIS A 77 -4.74 19.47 -7.76
C HIS A 77 -3.85 18.73 -6.76
N LEU A 78 -4.39 17.77 -6.00
CA LEU A 78 -3.60 16.94 -5.08
C LEU A 78 -2.59 16.07 -5.85
N ASN A 79 -3.01 15.49 -6.97
CA ASN A 79 -2.10 14.70 -7.82
C ASN A 79 -0.97 15.57 -8.39
N GLY A 80 -1.28 16.80 -8.80
CA GLY A 80 -0.29 17.79 -9.22
C GLY A 80 0.70 18.12 -8.10
N PHE A 81 0.20 18.41 -6.90
CA PHE A 81 1.03 18.68 -5.73
C PHE A 81 1.97 17.52 -5.41
N LYS A 82 1.44 16.29 -5.35
CA LYS A 82 2.24 15.07 -5.12
C LYS A 82 3.30 14.84 -6.20
N SER A 83 2.96 15.09 -7.47
CA SER A 83 3.90 14.95 -8.59
C SER A 83 5.03 15.98 -8.51
N GLY A 84 4.70 17.26 -8.30
CA GLY A 84 5.69 18.32 -8.18
C GLY A 84 6.64 18.12 -6.99
N LEU A 85 6.10 17.72 -5.83
CA LEU A 85 6.88 17.39 -4.65
C LEU A 85 7.85 16.22 -4.91
N LEU A 86 7.35 15.14 -5.53
CA LEU A 86 8.17 13.98 -5.88
C LEU A 86 9.30 14.34 -6.85
N GLU A 87 9.00 15.13 -7.87
CA GLU A 87 10.01 15.56 -8.86
C GLU A 87 11.10 16.42 -8.21
N ALA A 88 10.71 17.41 -7.39
CA ALA A 88 11.66 18.25 -6.68
C ALA A 88 12.59 17.45 -5.76
N LEU A 89 12.02 16.53 -4.98
CA LEU A 89 12.82 15.70 -4.08
C LEU A 89 13.71 14.70 -4.83
N LYS A 90 13.24 14.13 -5.95
CA LYS A 90 14.08 13.27 -6.80
C LYS A 90 15.28 14.01 -7.35
N GLU A 91 15.09 15.18 -7.93
CA GLU A 91 16.18 16.01 -8.45
C GLU A 91 17.20 16.36 -7.36
N PHE A 92 16.72 16.72 -6.15
CA PHE A 92 17.58 16.96 -5.00
C PHE A 92 18.38 15.72 -4.59
N CYS A 93 17.72 14.58 -4.49
CA CYS A 93 18.36 13.30 -4.12
C CYS A 93 19.38 12.84 -5.18
N GLU A 94 19.09 13.01 -6.47
CA GLU A 94 19.99 12.64 -7.57
C GLU A 94 21.24 13.54 -7.57
N TYR A 95 21.06 14.84 -7.46
CA TYR A 95 22.16 15.79 -7.41
C TYR A 95 23.13 15.54 -6.25
N ARG A 96 22.61 15.16 -5.09
CA ARG A 96 23.40 14.87 -3.89
C ARG A 96 23.78 13.38 -3.73
N SER A 97 23.40 12.53 -4.68
CA SER A 97 23.68 11.08 -4.65
C SER A 97 23.16 10.37 -3.38
N LEU A 98 21.99 10.77 -2.88
CA LEU A 98 21.39 10.22 -1.65
C LEU A 98 20.67 8.89 -1.87
N LEU A 99 20.24 8.60 -3.10
CA LEU A 99 19.45 7.41 -3.39
C LEU A 99 20.32 6.13 -3.43
N PRO A 100 19.96 5.09 -2.66
CA PRO A 100 20.58 3.77 -2.79
C PRO A 100 20.37 3.21 -4.20
N LYS A 101 21.38 2.47 -4.71
CA LYS A 101 21.32 1.85 -6.04
C LYS A 101 20.07 0.97 -6.19
N GLY A 102 19.30 1.24 -7.26
CA GLY A 102 18.10 0.48 -7.60
C GLY A 102 16.83 0.88 -6.83
N LEU A 103 16.90 1.78 -5.85
CA LEU A 103 15.73 2.29 -5.15
C LEU A 103 15.06 3.41 -5.98
N LYS A 104 13.73 3.30 -6.16
CA LYS A 104 12.92 4.33 -6.82
C LYS A 104 11.92 4.91 -5.84
N LEU A 105 11.90 6.24 -5.72
CA LEU A 105 10.91 6.95 -4.93
C LEU A 105 9.58 7.06 -5.69
N ASN A 106 8.48 6.88 -4.97
CA ASN A 106 7.12 7.15 -5.42
C ASN A 106 6.54 8.33 -4.64
N ALA A 107 5.47 8.94 -5.14
CA ALA A 107 4.81 10.05 -4.46
C ALA A 107 4.34 9.69 -3.04
N GLU A 108 3.86 8.48 -2.84
CA GLU A 108 3.43 8.02 -1.52
C GLU A 108 4.59 7.90 -0.52
N ASP A 109 5.81 7.59 -0.95
CA ASP A 109 6.98 7.51 -0.07
C ASP A 109 7.30 8.88 0.53
N VAL A 110 7.08 9.96 -0.23
CA VAL A 110 7.35 11.33 0.19
C VAL A 110 6.23 11.89 1.07
N ILE A 111 4.98 11.55 0.72
CA ILE A 111 3.77 12.08 1.37
C ILE A 111 3.37 11.32 2.65
N ASN A 112 3.89 10.11 2.84
CA ASN A 112 3.48 9.23 3.94
C ASN A 112 3.67 9.89 5.32
N ASN A 113 4.75 10.62 5.50
CA ASN A 113 5.08 11.33 6.73
C ASN A 113 4.77 12.83 6.65
N ALA A 114 4.13 13.31 5.59
CA ALA A 114 3.81 14.72 5.42
C ALA A 114 2.47 15.09 6.10
N VAL A 115 2.44 16.29 6.65
CA VAL A 115 1.24 17.03 7.05
C VAL A 115 1.16 18.26 6.15
N PHE A 116 0.00 18.49 5.54
CA PHE A 116 -0.12 19.56 4.55
C PHE A 116 -1.56 20.04 4.37
N VAL A 117 -1.67 21.27 3.90
CA VAL A 117 -2.90 21.84 3.37
C VAL A 117 -2.61 22.38 1.98
N VAL A 118 -3.46 22.03 1.00
CA VAL A 118 -3.39 22.55 -0.37
C VAL A 118 -4.68 23.25 -0.70
N SER A 119 -4.61 24.54 -1.00
CA SER A 119 -5.74 25.37 -1.40
C SER A 119 -5.55 25.84 -2.83
N SER A 120 -6.48 25.49 -3.69
CA SER A 120 -6.48 25.90 -5.10
C SER A 120 -7.64 26.83 -5.39
N LYS A 121 -7.40 27.89 -6.19
CA LYS A 121 -8.44 28.74 -6.75
C LYS A 121 -8.36 28.67 -8.27
N MET A 122 -9.50 28.51 -8.92
CA MET A 122 -9.57 28.42 -10.37
C MET A 122 -10.93 28.80 -10.92
N GLN A 123 -10.94 29.25 -12.18
CA GLN A 123 -12.16 29.48 -12.90
C GLN A 123 -12.73 28.15 -13.41
N ASN A 124 -14.07 27.97 -13.32
CA ASN A 124 -14.79 26.82 -13.85
C ASN A 124 -14.24 25.43 -13.44
N PRO A 125 -14.11 25.12 -12.15
CA PRO A 125 -13.61 23.82 -11.69
C PRO A 125 -14.55 22.70 -12.13
N GLN A 126 -13.99 21.62 -12.68
CA GLN A 126 -14.72 20.40 -13.01
C GLN A 126 -14.59 19.40 -11.86
N PHE A 127 -15.70 19.01 -11.25
CA PHE A 127 -15.70 18.02 -10.17
C PHE A 127 -16.27 16.69 -10.66
N ALA A 128 -15.79 15.58 -10.10
CA ALA A 128 -16.21 14.22 -10.43
C ALA A 128 -17.59 13.84 -9.82
N GLY A 129 -18.42 14.80 -9.44
CA GLY A 129 -19.76 14.53 -8.88
C GLY A 129 -20.37 15.76 -8.22
N GLN A 130 -21.65 15.64 -7.85
CA GLN A 130 -22.41 16.72 -7.22
C GLN A 130 -21.91 17.09 -5.81
N THR A 131 -21.28 16.16 -5.09
CA THR A 131 -20.73 16.39 -3.76
C THR A 131 -19.45 17.23 -3.77
N LYS A 132 -18.83 17.42 -4.96
CA LYS A 132 -17.62 18.21 -5.20
C LYS A 132 -16.38 17.75 -4.38
N GLU A 133 -16.37 16.50 -3.96
CA GLU A 133 -15.29 15.94 -3.13
C GLU A 133 -14.00 15.67 -3.89
N ARG A 134 -14.05 15.65 -5.23
CA ARG A 134 -12.90 15.37 -6.09
C ARG A 134 -12.85 16.28 -7.30
N LEU A 135 -11.70 16.95 -7.50
CA LEU A 135 -11.46 17.77 -8.70
C LEU A 135 -10.96 16.89 -9.86
N ASP A 136 -11.50 17.15 -11.08
CA ASP A 136 -11.11 16.42 -12.31
C ASP A 136 -10.63 17.38 -13.43
N SER A 137 -10.01 18.50 -13.09
CA SER A 137 -9.49 19.49 -14.05
C SER A 137 -8.03 19.19 -14.39
N LYS A 138 -7.77 18.58 -15.55
CA LYS A 138 -6.42 18.14 -15.96
C LYS A 138 -5.41 19.28 -16.12
N ASP A 139 -5.84 20.41 -16.69
CA ASP A 139 -4.97 21.58 -16.90
C ASP A 139 -4.44 22.15 -15.58
N HIS A 140 -5.30 22.10 -14.54
CA HIS A 140 -4.91 22.54 -13.20
C HIS A 140 -3.85 21.64 -12.55
N MET A 141 -3.88 20.35 -12.86
CA MET A 141 -2.86 19.40 -12.39
C MET A 141 -1.44 19.84 -12.82
N SER A 142 -1.27 20.21 -14.09
CA SER A 142 0.02 20.62 -14.62
C SER A 142 0.51 21.93 -13.99
N PHE A 143 -0.39 22.89 -13.79
CA PHE A 143 -0.09 24.15 -13.11
C PHE A 143 0.36 23.92 -11.66
N VAL A 144 -0.36 23.12 -10.89
CA VAL A 144 0.00 22.81 -9.50
C VAL A 144 1.32 22.05 -9.44
N SER A 145 1.52 21.07 -10.34
CA SER A 145 2.77 20.27 -10.37
C SER A 145 4.00 21.15 -10.63
N SER A 146 3.97 21.99 -11.67
CA SER A 146 5.08 22.88 -11.98
C SER A 146 5.33 23.89 -10.85
N SER A 147 4.26 24.50 -10.32
CA SER A 147 4.38 25.48 -9.23
C SER A 147 4.98 24.87 -7.97
N THR A 148 4.54 23.68 -7.60
CA THR A 148 5.07 22.96 -6.43
C THR A 148 6.53 22.56 -6.63
N LYS A 149 6.87 22.04 -7.82
CA LYS A 149 8.24 21.67 -8.17
C LYS A 149 9.19 22.85 -8.09
N ASP A 150 8.85 23.96 -8.73
CA ASP A 150 9.70 25.16 -8.79
C ASP A 150 10.03 25.67 -7.38
N VAL A 151 9.02 25.79 -6.52
CA VAL A 151 9.19 26.28 -5.16
C VAL A 151 10.03 25.33 -4.33
N LEU A 152 9.71 24.04 -4.34
CA LEU A 152 10.40 23.07 -3.51
C LEU A 152 11.83 22.80 -3.99
N SER A 153 12.10 22.84 -5.30
CA SER A 153 13.47 22.76 -5.82
C SER A 153 14.33 23.92 -5.31
N ILE A 154 13.80 25.15 -5.28
CA ILE A 154 14.50 26.30 -4.72
C ILE A 154 14.70 26.12 -3.20
N TRP A 155 13.66 25.65 -2.50
CA TRP A 155 13.71 25.47 -1.05
C TRP A 155 14.74 24.41 -0.65
N PHE A 156 14.75 23.23 -1.26
CA PHE A 156 15.72 22.17 -1.00
C PHE A 156 17.16 22.61 -1.24
N ASN A 157 17.40 23.45 -2.26
CA ASN A 157 18.74 23.99 -2.54
C ASN A 157 19.19 25.01 -1.49
N LYS A 158 18.27 25.72 -0.84
CA LYS A 158 18.58 26.68 0.24
C LYS A 158 18.70 26.01 1.61
N HIS A 159 17.92 24.98 1.86
CA HIS A 159 17.78 24.28 3.14
C HIS A 159 18.24 22.83 2.99
N THR A 160 19.55 22.64 2.73
CA THR A 160 20.10 21.33 2.35
C THR A 160 20.04 20.31 3.48
N GLU A 161 20.26 20.73 4.73
CA GLU A 161 20.22 19.81 5.89
C GLU A 161 18.82 19.31 6.15
N GLU A 162 17.83 20.19 6.09
CA GLU A 162 16.42 19.85 6.24
C GLU A 162 15.94 19.00 5.05
N GLY A 163 16.40 19.33 3.84
CA GLY A 163 16.13 18.54 2.64
C GLY A 163 16.67 17.11 2.74
N GLU A 164 17.84 16.92 3.33
CA GLU A 164 18.40 15.59 3.59
C GLU A 164 17.58 14.80 4.60
N LYS A 165 17.08 15.43 5.67
CA LYS A 165 16.16 14.78 6.63
C LYS A 165 14.88 14.29 5.95
N ILE A 166 14.29 15.13 5.08
CA ILE A 166 13.08 14.77 4.31
C ILE A 166 13.38 13.63 3.33
N ALA A 167 14.53 13.68 2.65
CA ALA A 167 14.98 12.63 1.74
C ALA A 167 15.17 11.30 2.47
N GLU A 168 15.76 11.31 3.67
CA GLU A 168 15.93 10.13 4.50
C GLU A 168 14.59 9.48 4.87
N LEU A 169 13.61 10.27 5.29
CA LEU A 169 12.25 9.77 5.58
C LEU A 169 11.62 9.11 4.35
N ALA A 170 11.75 9.73 3.19
CA ALA A 170 11.22 9.18 1.93
C ALA A 170 11.97 7.88 1.52
N ILE A 171 13.28 7.83 1.72
CA ILE A 171 14.11 6.63 1.44
C ILE A 171 13.72 5.48 2.38
N ILE A 172 13.53 5.75 3.68
CA ILE A 172 13.08 4.73 4.66
C ILE A 172 11.71 4.19 4.24
N SER A 173 10.78 5.06 3.86
CA SER A 173 9.45 4.69 3.37
C SER A 173 9.52 3.82 2.11
N ALA A 174 10.35 4.22 1.13
CA ALA A 174 10.58 3.45 -0.10
C ALA A 174 11.23 2.09 0.16
N GLN A 175 12.18 2.00 1.08
CA GLN A 175 12.81 0.75 1.49
C GLN A 175 11.81 -0.19 2.19
N ALA A 176 10.97 0.35 3.07
CA ALA A 176 9.91 -0.42 3.72
C ALA A 176 8.92 -0.99 2.70
N ARG A 177 8.49 -0.17 1.72
CA ARG A 177 7.65 -0.58 0.60
C ARG A 177 8.34 -1.65 -0.28
N ALA A 178 9.62 -1.47 -0.60
CA ALA A 178 10.40 -2.42 -1.40
C ALA A 178 10.57 -3.76 -0.65
N LYS A 179 10.80 -3.73 0.67
CA LYS A 179 10.84 -4.94 1.51
C LYS A 179 9.48 -5.63 1.53
N ALA A 180 8.39 -4.89 1.71
CA ALA A 180 7.04 -5.44 1.67
C ALA A 180 6.73 -6.06 0.30
N SER A 181 7.09 -5.38 -0.81
CA SER A 181 6.94 -5.90 -2.17
C SER A 181 7.81 -7.13 -2.40
N SER A 182 9.05 -7.16 -1.90
CA SER A 182 9.95 -8.30 -2.05
C SER A 182 9.48 -9.51 -1.25
N VAL A 183 8.78 -9.32 -0.14
CA VAL A 183 8.09 -10.39 0.60
C VAL A 183 6.95 -10.96 -0.25
N VAL A 184 6.22 -10.10 -0.97
CA VAL A 184 5.16 -10.54 -1.92
C VAL A 184 5.77 -11.17 -3.18
N GLU A 185 6.91 -10.68 -3.69
CA GLU A 185 7.61 -11.28 -4.83
C GLU A 185 8.41 -12.54 -4.47
N ARG A 186 8.92 -12.66 -3.24
CA ARG A 186 9.52 -13.92 -2.75
C ARG A 186 8.53 -15.08 -2.77
N LYS A 187 7.23 -14.83 -2.71
CA LYS A 187 6.21 -15.84 -3.00
C LYS A 187 6.22 -16.30 -4.47
N LYS A 188 6.72 -15.52 -5.41
CA LYS A 188 6.84 -15.90 -6.83
C LYS A 188 8.17 -16.58 -7.16
N THR A 189 9.20 -16.41 -6.36
CA THR A 189 10.51 -17.10 -6.52
C THR A 189 10.68 -18.22 -5.51
N PHE A 190 9.71 -19.12 -5.49
CA PHE A 190 9.89 -20.42 -4.88
C PHE A 190 10.97 -21.17 -5.66
N LYS A 191 12.18 -21.35 -5.08
CA LYS A 191 13.24 -22.18 -5.66
C LYS A 191 12.94 -23.69 -5.52
N GLY A 192 11.65 -24.04 -5.39
CA GLY A 192 11.12 -25.39 -5.38
C GLY A 192 10.43 -25.72 -6.70
N PRO A 193 9.96 -26.95 -6.87
CA PRO A 193 9.15 -27.32 -8.01
C PRO A 193 7.91 -26.42 -8.12
N ALA A 194 7.50 -26.07 -9.35
CA ALA A 194 6.34 -25.21 -9.59
C ALA A 194 5.12 -25.73 -8.84
N LEU A 195 4.39 -24.83 -8.16
CA LEU A 195 3.18 -25.21 -7.43
C LEU A 195 2.17 -25.88 -8.37
N PRO A 196 1.47 -26.91 -7.90
CA PRO A 196 0.48 -27.61 -8.73
C PRO A 196 -0.57 -26.65 -9.28
N GLY A 197 -0.85 -26.70 -10.56
CA GLY A 197 -1.83 -25.81 -11.22
C GLY A 197 -3.26 -25.93 -10.65
N LYS A 198 -3.56 -27.01 -9.94
CA LYS A 198 -4.83 -27.24 -9.25
C LYS A 198 -4.91 -26.54 -7.89
N LEU A 199 -3.79 -26.17 -7.28
CA LEU A 199 -3.76 -25.48 -5.98
C LEU A 199 -4.31 -24.07 -6.12
N SER A 200 -5.35 -23.77 -5.35
CA SER A 200 -5.82 -22.42 -5.13
C SER A 200 -5.26 -21.91 -3.80
N ASP A 201 -4.09 -21.29 -3.84
CA ASP A 201 -3.33 -20.85 -2.66
C ASP A 201 -3.99 -19.69 -1.90
N CYS A 202 -3.62 -19.51 -0.63
CA CYS A 202 -3.99 -18.36 0.19
C CYS A 202 -2.91 -17.28 0.20
N ASN A 203 -3.25 -16.11 0.76
CA ASN A 203 -2.35 -14.95 0.77
C ASN A 203 -1.39 -14.93 1.98
N SER A 204 -1.81 -15.51 3.13
CA SER A 204 -1.02 -15.53 4.37
C SER A 204 0.08 -16.58 4.34
N GLU A 205 1.17 -16.30 5.03
CA GLU A 205 2.28 -17.24 5.32
C GLU A 205 2.35 -17.60 6.81
N ASP A 206 1.45 -17.04 7.62
CA ASP A 206 1.41 -17.33 9.06
C ASP A 206 0.86 -18.73 9.30
N LEU A 207 1.75 -19.67 9.65
CA LEU A 207 1.39 -21.06 9.92
C LEU A 207 0.34 -21.21 11.03
N ASN A 208 0.21 -20.25 11.93
CA ASN A 208 -0.83 -20.31 12.96
C ASN A 208 -2.24 -20.09 12.40
N LYS A 209 -2.34 -19.49 11.21
CA LYS A 209 -3.61 -19.14 10.57
C LYS A 209 -3.90 -19.93 9.30
N THR A 210 -2.85 -20.34 8.56
CA THR A 210 -3.02 -20.95 7.25
C THR A 210 -3.59 -22.35 7.31
N GLU A 211 -4.56 -22.64 6.43
CA GLU A 211 -5.28 -23.89 6.33
C GLU A 211 -5.29 -24.38 4.88
N LEU A 212 -4.93 -25.64 4.65
CA LEU A 212 -5.08 -26.31 3.36
C LEU A 212 -6.24 -27.29 3.41
N PHE A 213 -7.23 -27.07 2.55
CA PHE A 213 -8.35 -27.99 2.37
C PHE A 213 -8.08 -28.90 1.17
N LEU A 214 -7.97 -30.19 1.44
CA LEU A 214 -7.94 -31.25 0.42
C LEU A 214 -9.38 -31.68 0.19
N VAL A 215 -9.86 -31.55 -1.04
CA VAL A 215 -11.26 -31.80 -1.37
C VAL A 215 -11.37 -32.86 -2.46
N GLU A 216 -12.42 -33.66 -2.39
CA GLU A 216 -12.68 -34.71 -3.36
C GLU A 216 -13.16 -34.14 -4.69
N GLY A 217 -12.31 -34.24 -5.72
CA GLY A 217 -12.64 -33.91 -7.10
C GLY A 217 -12.72 -32.41 -7.41
N ASP A 218 -12.73 -32.13 -8.72
CA ASP A 218 -12.71 -30.76 -9.24
C ASP A 218 -14.04 -30.03 -8.98
N SER A 219 -15.16 -30.76 -8.87
CA SER A 219 -16.50 -30.17 -8.62
C SER A 219 -16.57 -29.57 -7.20
N ALA A 220 -16.24 -30.36 -6.16
CA ALA A 220 -16.16 -29.87 -4.79
C ALA A 220 -15.09 -28.78 -4.64
N GLY A 221 -13.95 -28.94 -5.36
CA GLY A 221 -12.90 -27.93 -5.44
C GLY A 221 -13.39 -26.59 -5.96
N GLY A 222 -14.27 -26.57 -6.94
CA GLY A 222 -14.88 -25.35 -7.48
C GLY A 222 -15.73 -24.61 -6.44
N SER A 223 -16.61 -25.33 -5.75
CA SER A 223 -17.47 -24.78 -4.69
C SER A 223 -16.66 -24.31 -3.49
N ALA A 224 -15.71 -25.12 -3.03
CA ALA A 224 -14.81 -24.76 -1.92
C ALA A 224 -13.98 -23.51 -2.23
N LYS A 225 -13.49 -23.37 -3.47
CA LYS A 225 -12.76 -22.19 -3.91
C LYS A 225 -13.59 -20.90 -3.88
N GLN A 226 -14.88 -20.98 -4.14
CA GLN A 226 -15.78 -19.83 -4.06
C GLN A 226 -16.11 -19.46 -2.61
N ALA A 227 -16.26 -20.44 -1.72
CA ALA A 227 -16.66 -20.27 -0.33
C ALA A 227 -15.50 -19.92 0.62
N ARG A 228 -14.25 -20.19 0.23
CA ARG A 228 -13.08 -20.02 1.11
C ARG A 228 -12.78 -18.58 1.49
N GLU A 229 -12.17 -18.39 2.63
CA GLU A 229 -11.51 -17.12 3.00
C GLU A 229 -10.10 -17.08 2.37
N ARG A 230 -9.93 -16.29 1.31
CA ARG A 230 -8.68 -16.19 0.53
C ARG A 230 -7.47 -15.74 1.33
N SER A 231 -7.68 -15.03 2.42
CA SER A 231 -6.59 -14.50 3.24
C SER A 231 -5.73 -15.60 3.84
N PHE A 232 -6.34 -16.73 4.27
CA PHE A 232 -5.63 -17.80 4.98
C PHE A 232 -6.03 -19.23 4.59
N GLN A 233 -7.07 -19.42 3.75
CA GLN A 233 -7.54 -20.76 3.32
C GLN A 233 -7.11 -21.07 1.89
N ALA A 234 -6.43 -22.18 1.69
CA ALA A 234 -6.06 -22.76 0.41
C ALA A 234 -6.89 -23.99 0.09
N ILE A 235 -7.19 -24.22 -1.19
CA ILE A 235 -7.95 -25.38 -1.67
C ILE A 235 -7.12 -26.16 -2.68
N MET A 236 -7.06 -27.48 -2.51
CA MET A 236 -6.45 -28.40 -3.45
C MET A 236 -7.40 -29.58 -3.73
N PRO A 237 -7.98 -29.66 -4.92
CA PRO A 237 -8.78 -30.83 -5.29
C PRO A 237 -7.87 -32.05 -5.59
N LEU A 238 -8.24 -33.19 -5.05
CA LEU A 238 -7.64 -34.47 -5.34
C LEU A 238 -8.43 -35.14 -6.48
N ARG A 239 -7.76 -35.67 -7.49
CA ARG A 239 -8.40 -36.23 -8.65
C ARG A 239 -8.43 -37.76 -8.59
N GLY A 240 -9.62 -38.30 -8.48
CA GLY A 240 -9.86 -39.73 -8.50
C GLY A 240 -9.25 -40.48 -7.32
N LYS A 241 -9.26 -41.82 -7.40
CA LYS A 241 -8.66 -42.70 -6.40
C LYS A 241 -7.13 -42.51 -6.45
N ILE A 242 -6.56 -41.94 -5.40
CA ILE A 242 -5.11 -41.81 -5.27
C ILE A 242 -4.49 -43.18 -4.91
N LEU A 243 -3.16 -43.26 -5.17
CA LEU A 243 -2.40 -44.46 -4.84
C LEU A 243 -2.52 -44.79 -3.34
N ASN A 244 -2.91 -46.01 -2.99
CA ASN A 244 -2.81 -46.48 -1.60
C ASN A 244 -1.34 -46.60 -1.23
N THR A 245 -0.93 -45.82 -0.23
CA THR A 245 0.49 -45.67 0.15
C THR A 245 0.84 -46.50 1.38
N TRP A 246 -0.09 -47.29 1.92
CA TRP A 246 0.08 -47.96 3.21
C TRP A 246 1.24 -48.96 3.24
N ASP A 247 1.44 -49.71 2.15
CA ASP A 247 2.47 -50.76 2.05
C ASP A 247 3.62 -50.41 1.09
N LEU A 248 3.78 -49.11 0.71
CA LEU A 248 4.75 -48.67 -0.26
C LEU A 248 5.96 -47.95 0.38
N GLU A 249 7.14 -48.21 -0.18
CA GLU A 249 8.36 -47.46 0.18
C GLU A 249 8.27 -45.99 -0.29
N SER A 250 8.94 -45.10 0.43
CA SER A 250 8.91 -43.65 0.14
C SER A 250 9.28 -43.32 -1.31
N ASP A 251 10.21 -44.06 -1.92
CA ASP A 251 10.66 -43.86 -3.30
C ASP A 251 9.59 -44.25 -4.35
N GLU A 252 8.69 -45.19 -4.01
CA GLU A 252 7.57 -45.55 -4.84
C GLU A 252 6.41 -44.58 -4.70
N ILE A 253 6.19 -44.09 -3.50
CA ILE A 253 5.17 -43.09 -3.21
C ILE A 253 5.42 -41.82 -4.01
N ILE A 254 6.67 -41.36 -4.08
CA ILE A 254 7.08 -40.13 -4.79
C ILE A 254 6.91 -40.28 -6.33
N LYS A 255 6.78 -41.47 -6.87
CA LYS A 255 6.52 -41.67 -8.34
C LYS A 255 5.11 -41.20 -8.73
N SER A 256 4.16 -41.24 -7.80
CA SER A 256 2.80 -40.74 -8.05
C SER A 256 2.75 -39.23 -8.25
N GLN A 257 2.14 -38.79 -9.35
CA GLN A 257 2.01 -37.36 -9.65
C GLN A 257 1.14 -36.63 -8.63
N GLU A 258 0.09 -37.26 -8.11
CA GLU A 258 -0.79 -36.68 -7.10
C GLU A 258 -0.05 -36.50 -5.78
N ILE A 259 0.77 -37.48 -5.36
CA ILE A 259 1.61 -37.35 -4.17
C ILE A 259 2.67 -36.27 -4.33
N LYS A 260 3.29 -36.18 -5.51
CA LYS A 260 4.22 -35.07 -5.83
C LYS A 260 3.53 -33.71 -5.70
N ASN A 261 2.35 -33.59 -6.26
CA ASN A 261 1.57 -32.36 -6.22
C ASN A 261 1.21 -32.01 -4.76
N LEU A 262 0.78 -33.00 -3.99
CA LEU A 262 0.44 -32.82 -2.58
C LEU A 262 1.65 -32.40 -1.76
N SER A 263 2.77 -33.12 -1.91
CA SER A 263 4.04 -32.80 -1.22
C SER A 263 4.54 -31.42 -1.56
N THR A 264 4.46 -31.03 -2.84
CA THR A 264 4.82 -29.69 -3.30
C THR A 264 3.89 -28.63 -2.73
N ALA A 265 2.58 -28.90 -2.67
CA ALA A 265 1.61 -27.97 -2.09
C ALA A 265 1.84 -27.77 -0.58
N ILE A 266 2.10 -28.85 0.16
CA ILE A 266 2.36 -28.81 1.62
C ILE A 266 3.75 -28.22 1.92
N GLY A 267 4.73 -28.44 1.04
CA GLY A 267 6.12 -28.02 1.21
C GLY A 267 7.01 -29.06 1.88
N VAL A 268 6.55 -30.31 2.04
CA VAL A 268 7.30 -31.39 2.71
C VAL A 268 7.22 -32.66 1.86
N LEU A 269 8.37 -33.33 1.69
CA LEU A 269 8.44 -34.59 0.96
C LEU A 269 8.17 -35.78 1.92
N PRO A 270 7.52 -36.87 1.41
CA PRO A 270 7.34 -38.10 2.17
C PRO A 270 8.68 -38.65 2.70
N GLY A 271 8.70 -39.06 3.96
CA GLY A 271 9.93 -39.57 4.62
C GLY A 271 10.92 -38.49 5.06
N ASN A 272 10.69 -37.21 4.79
CA ASN A 272 11.54 -36.13 5.28
C ASN A 272 11.01 -35.63 6.66
N ALA A 273 11.88 -35.63 7.68
CA ALA A 273 11.56 -35.09 9.01
C ALA A 273 11.66 -33.56 9.09
N ASP A 274 12.24 -32.89 8.09
CA ASP A 274 12.36 -31.44 8.06
C ASP A 274 11.05 -30.78 7.63
N ILE A 275 10.41 -30.11 8.58
CA ILE A 275 9.16 -29.38 8.40
C ILE A 275 9.39 -27.85 8.24
N SER A 276 10.64 -27.41 8.11
CA SER A 276 10.97 -25.98 8.02
C SER A 276 10.37 -25.30 6.77
N SER A 277 10.06 -26.09 5.74
CA SER A 277 9.44 -25.66 4.48
C SER A 277 7.91 -25.75 4.46
N LEU A 278 7.28 -26.07 5.62
CA LEU A 278 5.84 -26.23 5.71
C LEU A 278 5.12 -24.93 5.32
N ARG A 279 4.06 -25.05 4.51
CA ARG A 279 3.32 -23.90 3.96
C ARG A 279 2.01 -23.62 4.67
N TYR A 280 1.44 -24.63 5.32
CA TYR A 280 0.16 -24.53 6.02
C TYR A 280 0.25 -25.13 7.41
N GLY A 281 -0.33 -24.45 8.39
CA GLY A 281 -0.35 -24.90 9.78
C GLY A 281 -1.40 -25.95 10.06
N LYS A 282 -2.45 -26.00 9.20
CA LYS A 282 -3.52 -27.00 9.31
C LYS A 282 -3.81 -27.60 7.94
N ILE A 283 -4.10 -28.91 7.93
CA ILE A 283 -4.55 -29.65 6.74
C ILE A 283 -5.92 -30.26 7.11
N CYS A 284 -6.92 -29.90 6.31
CA CYS A 284 -8.29 -30.38 6.46
C CYS A 284 -8.66 -31.24 5.25
N ILE A 285 -9.15 -32.43 5.47
CA ILE A 285 -9.59 -33.34 4.43
C ILE A 285 -11.12 -33.31 4.39
N LEU A 286 -11.68 -33.01 3.23
CA LEU A 286 -13.12 -33.00 2.95
C LEU A 286 -13.41 -34.04 1.88
N ALA A 287 -13.94 -35.17 2.30
CA ALA A 287 -14.35 -36.26 1.43
C ALA A 287 -15.78 -36.69 1.79
N ASP A 288 -16.50 -37.29 0.85
CA ASP A 288 -17.83 -37.80 1.06
C ASP A 288 -17.81 -39.02 1.99
N ALA A 289 -18.88 -39.25 2.72
CA ALA A 289 -19.00 -40.39 3.66
C ALA A 289 -19.39 -41.70 2.93
N ASP A 290 -18.66 -42.01 1.87
CA ASP A 290 -18.85 -43.21 1.07
C ASP A 290 -17.53 -44.00 0.91
N SER A 291 -17.56 -45.08 0.10
CA SER A 291 -16.38 -45.92 -0.11
C SER A 291 -15.24 -45.23 -0.82
N ASP A 292 -15.51 -44.24 -1.67
CA ASP A 292 -14.52 -43.51 -2.43
C ASP A 292 -13.88 -42.41 -1.55
N GLY A 293 -14.67 -41.71 -0.73
CA GLY A 293 -14.16 -40.77 0.24
C GLY A 293 -13.30 -41.41 1.33
N LEU A 294 -13.68 -42.63 1.78
CA LEU A 294 -12.86 -43.43 2.70
C LEU A 294 -11.52 -43.86 2.10
N HIS A 295 -11.46 -44.02 0.76
CA HIS A 295 -10.23 -44.37 0.06
C HIS A 295 -9.29 -43.14 -0.08
N ILE A 296 -9.85 -41.94 -0.22
CA ILE A 296 -9.10 -40.68 -0.27
C ILE A 296 -8.55 -40.34 1.11
#